data_54bc7d19a352691487db3583a0e2cf9b
#
_entry.id   54bc7d19a352691487db3583a0e2cf9b
#
_cell.length_a   1.000
_cell.length_b   1.000
_cell.length_c   1.000
_cell.angle_alpha   90.00
_cell.angle_beta   90.00
_cell.angle_gamma   90.00
#
_symmetry.space_group_name_H-M   'P 1'
#
loop_
_entity.id
_entity.type
_entity.pdbx_description
1 polymer ?
#
loop_
_entity_poly.entity_id
_entity_poly.type
_entity_poly.pdbx_seq_one_letter_code
_entity_poly.pdbx_strand_id
1 'polypeptide(L)'
;EVWANEAQDFTPWLSQSLKILGEELGMDIELVKTEASVGPFRLDILAKDARGDVTIIIENQLDMSDHGHLGQLLTYAAGFDAKTVIWIADGFRDEHRSALDWLNKRTTGETRFFAVQVEVFRIDDSAPAPHFKVIASPDNWSKQTKSDSTDDISPRMMKYRSFFQQLIDELREVHHFTNAKIGQPASYYFFSSGHSDIKYGSSFVQGNKARIELNIDGDKEWNNNLIEQLEMIRSEIEVEFNETVEWERLDHARSNRISILRSGSIESSENELDDIRVWMIKNLLKFKEVFAPRLPELMKQKDQ
;
A
#
# COMPACT_ATOMS: atom_id res chain seq x y z
N GLU A 1 12.81 -10.17 -26.29
CA GLU A 1 11.94 -10.55 -25.15
C GLU A 1 12.75 -10.41 -23.87
N VAL A 2 12.22 -9.66 -22.89
CA VAL A 2 12.87 -9.50 -21.58
C VAL A 2 12.45 -10.64 -20.65
N TRP A 3 11.20 -11.07 -20.76
CA TRP A 3 10.66 -12.22 -20.04
C TRP A 3 10.22 -13.27 -21.05
N ALA A 4 10.84 -14.44 -20.98
CA ALA A 4 10.53 -15.55 -21.89
C ALA A 4 9.34 -16.38 -21.38
N ASN A 5 9.10 -16.36 -20.07
CA ASN A 5 8.04 -17.12 -19.41
C ASN A 5 7.34 -16.27 -18.34
N GLU A 6 6.02 -16.31 -18.34
CA GLU A 6 5.19 -15.56 -17.40
C GLU A 6 5.41 -16.02 -15.95
N ALA A 7 5.20 -17.29 -15.67
CA ALA A 7 5.26 -17.82 -14.32
C ALA A 7 6.70 -17.92 -13.77
N GLN A 8 7.71 -18.10 -14.64
CA GLN A 8 9.10 -18.30 -14.21
C GLN A 8 9.92 -17.02 -14.21
N ASP A 9 9.57 -16.05 -15.07
CA ASP A 9 10.36 -14.83 -15.26
C ASP A 9 9.59 -13.58 -14.82
N PHE A 10 8.38 -13.35 -15.39
CA PHE A 10 7.64 -12.10 -15.19
C PHE A 10 7.01 -12.00 -13.80
N THR A 11 6.24 -13.00 -13.36
CA THR A 11 5.59 -12.99 -12.05
C THR A 11 6.59 -12.87 -10.89
N PRO A 12 7.73 -13.63 -10.87
CA PRO A 12 8.77 -13.43 -9.87
C PRO A 12 9.41 -12.04 -9.90
N TRP A 13 9.68 -11.50 -11.11
CA TRP A 13 10.20 -10.13 -11.23
C TRP A 13 9.19 -9.10 -10.71
N LEU A 14 7.92 -9.19 -11.13
CA LEU A 14 6.87 -8.26 -10.73
C LEU A 14 6.65 -8.28 -9.22
N SER A 15 6.67 -9.47 -8.60
CA SER A 15 6.49 -9.60 -7.16
C SER A 15 7.54 -8.84 -6.34
N GLN A 16 8.75 -8.68 -6.89
CA GLN A 16 9.84 -7.89 -6.29
C GLN A 16 9.80 -6.41 -6.73
N SER A 17 8.99 -6.08 -7.72
CA SER A 17 8.94 -4.76 -8.38
C SER A 17 7.57 -4.08 -8.26
N LEU A 18 6.71 -4.52 -7.33
CA LEU A 18 5.35 -3.98 -7.13
C LEU A 18 5.33 -2.47 -6.91
N LYS A 19 6.44 -1.90 -6.42
CA LYS A 19 6.60 -0.45 -6.28
C LYS A 19 6.42 0.28 -7.61
N ILE A 20 6.95 -0.26 -8.73
CA ILE A 20 6.84 0.36 -10.07
C ILE A 20 5.37 0.38 -10.53
N LEU A 21 4.65 -0.73 -10.32
CA LEU A 21 3.22 -0.81 -10.60
C LEU A 21 2.43 0.15 -9.70
N GLY A 22 2.81 0.23 -8.41
CA GLY A 22 2.20 1.12 -7.44
C GLY A 22 2.39 2.60 -7.79
N GLU A 23 3.55 3.01 -8.31
CA GLU A 23 3.81 4.37 -8.79
C GLU A 23 2.82 4.77 -9.88
N GLU A 24 2.58 3.89 -10.85
CA GLU A 24 1.62 4.14 -11.92
C GLU A 24 0.19 4.24 -11.38
N LEU A 25 -0.22 3.29 -10.54
CA LEU A 25 -1.57 3.22 -10.00
C LEU A 25 -1.82 4.18 -8.80
N GLY A 26 -0.78 4.79 -8.24
CA GLY A 26 -0.89 5.67 -7.07
C GLY A 26 -1.29 4.91 -5.79
N MET A 27 -0.73 3.73 -5.61
CA MET A 27 -0.96 2.83 -4.47
C MET A 27 0.36 2.37 -3.87
N ASP A 28 0.38 2.15 -2.57
CA ASP A 28 1.48 1.43 -1.90
C ASP A 28 1.12 -0.06 -1.85
N ILE A 29 1.54 -0.81 -2.88
CA ILE A 29 1.23 -2.23 -3.05
C ILE A 29 2.27 -3.08 -2.33
N GLU A 30 1.83 -3.92 -1.41
CA GLU A 30 2.66 -4.84 -0.65
C GLU A 30 2.34 -6.29 -1.01
N LEU A 31 3.38 -7.08 -1.29
CA LEU A 31 3.24 -8.50 -1.59
C LEU A 31 2.77 -9.25 -0.33
N VAL A 32 1.74 -10.08 -0.49
CA VAL A 32 1.32 -11.06 0.52
C VAL A 32 1.84 -12.44 0.13
N LYS A 33 1.57 -12.86 -1.12
CA LYS A 33 1.94 -14.18 -1.59
C LYS A 33 1.88 -14.25 -3.12
N THR A 34 2.80 -14.99 -3.73
CA THR A 34 2.69 -15.47 -5.10
C THR A 34 2.00 -16.83 -5.14
N GLU A 35 1.41 -17.20 -6.27
CA GLU A 35 0.73 -18.49 -6.48
C GLU A 35 -0.29 -18.84 -5.38
N ALA A 36 -1.12 -17.85 -5.00
CA ALA A 36 -2.09 -17.99 -3.93
C ALA A 36 -3.27 -18.88 -4.37
N SER A 37 -3.59 -19.89 -3.56
CA SER A 37 -4.62 -20.88 -3.92
C SER A 37 -6.05 -20.38 -3.71
N VAL A 38 -6.91 -20.56 -4.71
CA VAL A 38 -8.36 -20.39 -4.65
C VAL A 38 -9.00 -21.69 -5.11
N GLY A 39 -9.38 -22.57 -4.19
CA GLY A 39 -9.80 -23.91 -4.52
C GLY A 39 -8.73 -24.66 -5.33
N PRO A 40 -9.05 -25.19 -6.53
CA PRO A 40 -8.08 -25.85 -7.40
C PRO A 40 -7.22 -24.89 -8.23
N PHE A 41 -7.50 -23.59 -8.21
CA PHE A 41 -6.87 -22.57 -9.04
C PHE A 41 -5.79 -21.83 -8.26
N ARG A 42 -4.91 -21.11 -8.98
CA ARG A 42 -3.83 -20.32 -8.42
C ARG A 42 -3.85 -18.93 -9.00
N LEU A 43 -3.84 -17.94 -8.13
CA LEU A 43 -3.67 -16.52 -8.45
C LEU A 43 -2.18 -16.20 -8.50
N ASP A 44 -1.73 -15.48 -9.50
CA ASP A 44 -0.32 -15.10 -9.64
C ASP A 44 0.21 -14.32 -8.45
N ILE A 45 -0.43 -13.21 -8.09
CA ILE A 45 0.00 -12.36 -6.98
C ILE A 45 -1.20 -11.92 -6.14
N LEU A 46 -1.16 -12.29 -4.87
CA LEU A 46 -1.98 -11.70 -3.82
C LEU A 46 -1.19 -10.59 -3.13
N ALA A 47 -1.76 -9.42 -3.05
CA ALA A 47 -1.15 -8.23 -2.45
C ALA A 47 -2.14 -7.46 -1.57
N LYS A 48 -1.66 -6.44 -0.88
CA LYS A 48 -2.45 -5.50 -0.08
C LYS A 48 -2.07 -4.07 -0.42
N ASP A 49 -3.04 -3.15 -0.29
CA ASP A 49 -2.76 -1.71 -0.23
C ASP A 49 -2.42 -1.33 1.21
N ALA A 50 -1.22 -0.81 1.44
CA ALA A 50 -0.75 -0.43 2.78
C ALA A 50 -1.67 0.56 3.50
N ARG A 51 -2.43 1.36 2.76
CA ARG A 51 -3.31 2.43 3.30
C ARG A 51 -4.44 1.91 4.19
N GLY A 52 -5.00 0.74 3.89
CA GLY A 52 -6.22 0.28 4.53
C GLY A 52 -6.39 -1.22 4.61
N ASP A 53 -5.32 -1.99 4.47
CA ASP A 53 -5.38 -3.47 4.47
C ASP A 53 -6.33 -4.03 3.37
N VAL A 54 -6.41 -3.28 2.26
CA VAL A 54 -7.29 -3.59 1.14
C VAL A 54 -6.69 -4.72 0.31
N THR A 55 -7.40 -5.83 0.17
CA THR A 55 -6.95 -6.95 -0.64
C THR A 55 -6.86 -6.57 -2.12
N ILE A 56 -5.70 -6.81 -2.71
CA ILE A 56 -5.40 -6.62 -4.13
C ILE A 56 -5.10 -7.99 -4.73
N ILE A 57 -5.71 -8.29 -5.85
CA ILE A 57 -5.30 -9.43 -6.70
C ILE A 57 -4.70 -8.90 -7.99
N ILE A 58 -3.64 -9.58 -8.47
CA ILE A 58 -2.97 -9.27 -9.72
C ILE A 58 -2.87 -10.57 -10.51
N GLU A 59 -3.42 -10.56 -11.71
CA GLU A 59 -3.33 -11.64 -12.68
C GLU A 59 -2.52 -11.17 -13.88
N ASN A 60 -1.56 -11.96 -14.29
CA ASN A 60 -0.61 -11.64 -15.36
C ASN A 60 -0.92 -12.42 -16.63
N GLN A 61 -0.61 -11.84 -17.79
CA GLN A 61 -0.70 -12.49 -19.08
C GLN A 61 0.28 -11.83 -20.05
N LEU A 62 1.35 -12.53 -20.45
CA LEU A 62 2.33 -12.02 -21.42
C LEU A 62 1.87 -12.19 -22.88
N ASP A 63 0.57 -12.14 -23.10
CA ASP A 63 -0.10 -12.20 -24.41
C ASP A 63 -1.24 -11.18 -24.48
N MET A 64 -1.93 -11.13 -25.62
CA MET A 64 -3.18 -10.38 -25.77
C MET A 64 -4.24 -10.93 -24.83
N SER A 65 -4.96 -10.06 -24.15
CA SER A 65 -6.05 -10.40 -23.22
C SER A 65 -7.05 -11.40 -23.80
N ASP A 66 -7.53 -12.37 -23.02
CA ASP A 66 -8.47 -13.41 -23.43
C ASP A 66 -9.59 -13.65 -22.41
N HIS A 67 -10.59 -14.44 -22.78
CA HIS A 67 -11.74 -14.75 -21.94
C HIS A 67 -11.41 -15.68 -20.76
N GLY A 68 -10.36 -16.51 -20.91
CA GLY A 68 -9.89 -17.41 -19.86
C GLY A 68 -9.41 -16.62 -18.65
N HIS A 69 -8.48 -15.67 -18.88
CA HIS A 69 -7.96 -14.80 -17.82
C HIS A 69 -9.02 -13.87 -17.23
N LEU A 70 -9.97 -13.36 -18.04
CA LEU A 70 -11.10 -12.60 -17.49
C LEU A 70 -11.95 -13.44 -16.53
N GLY A 71 -12.19 -14.70 -16.85
CA GLY A 71 -12.91 -15.64 -15.99
C GLY A 71 -12.14 -15.95 -14.70
N GLN A 72 -10.83 -16.19 -14.80
CA GLN A 72 -9.93 -16.40 -13.65
C GLN A 72 -9.93 -15.16 -12.74
N LEU A 73 -9.75 -13.99 -13.29
CA LEU A 73 -9.74 -12.71 -12.58
C LEU A 73 -11.00 -12.53 -11.71
N LEU A 74 -12.18 -12.79 -12.26
CA LEU A 74 -13.45 -12.70 -11.53
C LEU A 74 -13.58 -13.79 -10.45
N THR A 75 -13.09 -15.00 -10.72
CA THR A 75 -13.08 -16.11 -9.77
C THR A 75 -12.19 -15.79 -8.57
N TYR A 76 -10.99 -15.23 -8.82
CA TYR A 76 -10.05 -14.84 -7.76
C TYR A 76 -10.54 -13.64 -6.98
N ALA A 77 -11.13 -12.65 -7.67
CA ALA A 77 -11.73 -11.48 -7.01
C ALA A 77 -12.78 -11.91 -5.99
N ALA A 78 -13.66 -12.84 -6.35
CA ALA A 78 -14.67 -13.39 -5.46
C ALA A 78 -14.05 -14.25 -4.34
N GLY A 79 -13.04 -15.06 -4.66
CA GLY A 79 -12.42 -15.99 -3.71
C GLY A 79 -11.65 -15.30 -2.59
N PHE A 80 -11.03 -14.15 -2.87
CA PHE A 80 -10.28 -13.35 -1.89
C PHE A 80 -11.04 -12.14 -1.36
N ASP A 81 -12.31 -11.94 -1.72
CA ASP A 81 -13.09 -10.71 -1.46
C ASP A 81 -12.27 -9.45 -1.83
N ALA A 82 -11.63 -9.49 -3.01
CA ALA A 82 -10.70 -8.45 -3.42
C ALA A 82 -11.40 -7.13 -3.68
N LYS A 83 -10.84 -6.05 -3.15
CA LYS A 83 -11.33 -4.69 -3.38
C LYS A 83 -10.60 -3.99 -4.54
N THR A 84 -9.45 -4.51 -4.95
CA THR A 84 -8.72 -4.05 -6.12
C THR A 84 -8.28 -5.24 -6.95
N VAL A 85 -8.60 -5.19 -8.21
CA VAL A 85 -8.40 -6.26 -9.19
C VAL A 85 -7.57 -5.70 -10.34
N ILE A 86 -6.38 -6.23 -10.54
CA ILE A 86 -5.43 -5.74 -11.53
C ILE A 86 -5.17 -6.86 -12.54
N TRP A 87 -5.44 -6.60 -13.80
CA TRP A 87 -5.07 -7.47 -14.92
C TRP A 87 -3.93 -6.85 -15.68
N ILE A 88 -2.79 -7.53 -15.74
CA ILE A 88 -1.62 -7.10 -16.50
C ILE A 88 -1.55 -7.97 -17.76
N ALA A 89 -1.41 -7.33 -18.93
CA ALA A 89 -1.27 -8.03 -20.20
C ALA A 89 -0.31 -7.28 -21.15
N ASP A 90 0.21 -7.98 -22.16
CA ASP A 90 0.98 -7.36 -23.27
C ASP A 90 0.08 -6.44 -24.11
N GLY A 91 -1.20 -6.76 -24.22
CA GLY A 91 -2.19 -5.92 -24.88
C GLY A 91 -3.62 -6.28 -24.51
N PHE A 92 -4.53 -5.34 -24.73
CA PHE A 92 -5.96 -5.52 -24.43
C PHE A 92 -6.82 -5.43 -25.68
N ARG A 93 -7.73 -6.39 -25.85
CA ARG A 93 -8.81 -6.29 -26.81
C ARG A 93 -9.86 -5.28 -26.34
N ASP A 94 -10.47 -4.57 -27.28
CA ASP A 94 -11.50 -3.56 -26.95
C ASP A 94 -12.69 -4.15 -26.17
N GLU A 95 -13.03 -5.42 -26.41
CA GLU A 95 -14.12 -6.13 -25.73
C GLU A 95 -13.78 -6.35 -24.24
N HIS A 96 -12.54 -6.73 -23.94
CA HIS A 96 -12.11 -6.93 -22.54
C HIS A 96 -11.98 -5.61 -21.79
N ARG A 97 -11.43 -4.58 -22.45
CA ARG A 97 -11.44 -3.23 -21.90
C ARG A 97 -12.86 -2.78 -21.58
N SER A 98 -13.80 -2.93 -22.54
CA SER A 98 -15.20 -2.56 -22.35
C SER A 98 -15.86 -3.35 -21.24
N ALA A 99 -15.50 -4.64 -21.04
CA ALA A 99 -16.00 -5.46 -19.95
C ALA A 99 -15.53 -4.92 -18.57
N LEU A 100 -14.24 -4.55 -18.44
CA LEU A 100 -13.73 -3.96 -17.19
C LEU A 100 -14.34 -2.57 -16.92
N ASP A 101 -14.51 -1.74 -17.95
CA ASP A 101 -15.20 -0.45 -17.82
C ASP A 101 -16.66 -0.65 -17.38
N TRP A 102 -17.34 -1.69 -17.87
CA TRP A 102 -18.70 -2.04 -17.46
C TRP A 102 -18.73 -2.52 -16.01
N LEU A 103 -17.78 -3.37 -15.59
CA LEU A 103 -17.63 -3.81 -14.19
C LEU A 103 -17.43 -2.61 -13.26
N ASN A 104 -16.51 -1.72 -13.58
CA ASN A 104 -16.25 -0.50 -12.81
C ASN A 104 -17.48 0.41 -12.63
N LYS A 105 -18.40 0.41 -13.62
CA LYS A 105 -19.65 1.17 -13.53
C LYS A 105 -20.74 0.46 -12.73
N ARG A 106 -20.64 -0.86 -12.53
CA ARG A 106 -21.69 -1.70 -11.93
C ARG A 106 -21.34 -2.20 -10.54
N THR A 107 -20.05 -2.33 -10.21
CA THR A 107 -19.63 -2.59 -8.85
C THR A 107 -19.81 -1.32 -8.01
N THR A 108 -20.44 -1.44 -6.86
CA THR A 108 -20.48 -0.38 -5.85
C THR A 108 -19.04 -0.03 -5.54
N GLY A 109 -18.65 1.24 -5.46
CA GLY A 109 -17.24 1.73 -5.39
C GLY A 109 -16.26 1.03 -4.45
N GLU A 110 -16.67 -0.12 -3.87
CA GLU A 110 -15.86 -1.01 -3.04
C GLU A 110 -14.91 -1.90 -3.85
N THR A 111 -15.26 -2.29 -5.10
CA THR A 111 -14.38 -3.12 -5.94
C THR A 111 -13.99 -2.35 -7.19
N ARG A 112 -12.69 -2.32 -7.48
CA ARG A 112 -12.05 -1.55 -8.55
C ARG A 112 -11.28 -2.47 -9.48
N PHE A 113 -11.50 -2.33 -10.79
CA PHE A 113 -10.83 -3.12 -11.82
C PHE A 113 -9.87 -2.25 -12.63
N PHE A 114 -8.65 -2.73 -12.80
CA PHE A 114 -7.62 -2.09 -13.61
C PHE A 114 -7.16 -3.03 -14.72
N ALA A 115 -7.06 -2.51 -15.93
CA ALA A 115 -6.29 -3.13 -17.02
C ALA A 115 -4.98 -2.36 -17.18
N VAL A 116 -3.87 -3.06 -17.12
CA VAL A 116 -2.54 -2.48 -17.20
C VAL A 116 -1.74 -3.19 -18.30
N GLN A 117 -1.37 -2.46 -19.33
CA GLN A 117 -0.49 -2.97 -20.37
C GLN A 117 0.96 -2.86 -19.90
N VAL A 118 1.72 -3.94 -20.02
CA VAL A 118 3.16 -3.91 -19.79
C VAL A 118 3.89 -3.70 -21.12
N GLU A 119 4.72 -2.66 -21.17
CA GLU A 119 5.57 -2.32 -22.30
C GLU A 119 7.03 -2.35 -21.85
N VAL A 120 7.95 -2.62 -22.75
CA VAL A 120 9.38 -2.56 -22.44
C VAL A 120 10.06 -1.62 -23.41
N PHE A 121 10.69 -0.59 -22.87
CA PHE A 121 11.46 0.37 -23.64
C PHE A 121 12.95 0.10 -23.50
N ARG A 122 13.67 0.38 -24.58
CA ARG A 122 15.13 0.32 -24.62
C ARG A 122 15.65 1.48 -25.45
N ILE A 123 16.62 2.18 -24.92
CA ILE A 123 17.32 3.24 -25.66
C ILE A 123 18.72 2.73 -25.93
N ASP A 124 19.03 2.56 -27.23
CA ASP A 124 20.30 2.00 -27.71
C ASP A 124 20.66 0.69 -26.99
N ASP A 125 21.84 0.59 -26.40
CA ASP A 125 22.33 -0.57 -25.67
C ASP A 125 22.05 -0.51 -24.14
N SER A 126 21.12 0.35 -23.69
CA SER A 126 20.75 0.42 -22.29
C SER A 126 20.05 -0.84 -21.79
N ALA A 127 20.01 -1.03 -20.48
CA ALA A 127 19.15 -2.06 -19.88
C ALA A 127 17.67 -1.79 -20.24
N PRO A 128 16.87 -2.85 -20.50
CA PRO A 128 15.44 -2.70 -20.74
C PRO A 128 14.73 -2.08 -19.55
N ALA A 129 13.85 -1.12 -19.81
CA ALA A 129 13.03 -0.45 -18.79
C ALA A 129 11.56 -0.85 -18.98
N PRO A 130 10.93 -1.51 -18.00
CA PRO A 130 9.50 -1.80 -18.04
C PRO A 130 8.70 -0.52 -17.81
N HIS A 131 7.56 -0.43 -18.46
CA HIS A 131 6.59 0.64 -18.34
C HIS A 131 5.19 0.05 -18.22
N PHE A 132 4.44 0.47 -17.24
CA PHE A 132 3.05 0.09 -17.04
C PHE A 132 2.14 1.21 -17.54
N LYS A 133 1.24 0.87 -18.48
CA LYS A 133 0.27 1.80 -19.06
C LYS A 133 -1.13 1.40 -18.66
N VAL A 134 -1.83 2.25 -17.93
CA VAL A 134 -3.22 2.01 -17.54
C VAL A 134 -4.13 2.13 -18.75
N ILE A 135 -4.80 1.04 -19.13
CA ILE A 135 -5.73 0.92 -20.25
C ILE A 135 -7.17 1.11 -19.81
N ALA A 136 -7.53 0.59 -18.62
CA ALA A 136 -8.82 0.80 -17.98
C ALA A 136 -8.64 0.99 -16.48
N SER A 137 -9.43 1.88 -15.90
CA SER A 137 -9.47 2.16 -14.48
C SER A 137 -10.88 2.64 -14.10
N PRO A 138 -11.26 2.65 -12.81
CA PRO A 138 -12.53 3.24 -12.37
C PRO A 138 -12.69 4.69 -12.85
N ASP A 139 -13.88 5.05 -13.31
CA ASP A 139 -14.19 6.39 -13.86
C ASP A 139 -13.79 7.56 -12.94
N ASN A 140 -13.71 7.30 -11.64
CA ASN A 140 -13.33 8.28 -10.62
C ASN A 140 -11.87 8.18 -10.19
N TRP A 141 -11.06 7.25 -10.72
CA TRP A 141 -9.69 7.09 -10.27
C TRP A 141 -8.84 8.35 -10.50
N SER A 142 -8.95 8.95 -11.67
CA SER A 142 -8.34 10.25 -11.98
C SER A 142 -9.14 11.45 -11.43
N LYS A 143 -10.42 11.24 -11.05
CA LYS A 143 -11.31 12.27 -10.48
C LYS A 143 -11.48 12.17 -8.97
N GLN A 144 -11.12 11.05 -8.33
CA GLN A 144 -11.10 10.90 -6.86
C GLN A 144 -10.10 11.85 -6.18
N THR A 145 -9.23 12.49 -6.96
CA THR A 145 -8.58 13.73 -6.53
C THR A 145 -9.57 14.90 -6.32
N LYS A 146 -10.85 14.79 -6.75
CA LYS A 146 -11.80 15.91 -6.72
C LYS A 146 -13.22 15.65 -6.19
N SER A 147 -13.72 14.40 -6.07
CA SER A 147 -15.09 14.20 -5.55
C SER A 147 -15.36 12.75 -5.13
N ASP A 148 -15.13 12.40 -3.87
CA ASP A 148 -16.06 11.44 -3.24
C ASP A 148 -17.35 12.18 -2.94
N SER A 149 -18.49 11.49 -3.14
CA SER A 149 -19.80 12.00 -2.79
C SER A 149 -19.77 12.59 -1.36
N THR A 150 -19.90 13.90 -1.27
CA THR A 150 -19.78 14.67 -0.02
C THR A 150 -20.97 14.49 0.92
N ASP A 151 -21.95 13.67 0.58
CA ASP A 151 -23.24 13.65 1.26
C ASP A 151 -23.25 12.93 2.64
N ASP A 152 -22.19 12.15 2.97
CA ASP A 152 -22.11 11.40 4.25
C ASP A 152 -20.83 11.67 5.08
N ILE A 153 -19.94 12.58 4.64
CA ILE A 153 -18.67 12.81 5.32
C ILE A 153 -18.83 13.97 6.32
N SER A 154 -18.59 13.70 7.62
CA SER A 154 -18.66 14.74 8.64
C SER A 154 -17.59 15.83 8.45
N PRO A 155 -17.83 17.09 8.91
CA PRO A 155 -16.85 18.17 8.81
C PRO A 155 -15.47 17.80 9.41
N ARG A 156 -15.44 17.00 10.46
CA ARG A 156 -14.22 16.51 11.07
C ARG A 156 -13.46 15.51 10.15
N MET A 157 -14.19 14.63 9.48
CA MET A 157 -13.61 13.71 8.51
C MET A 157 -13.02 14.45 7.31
N MET A 158 -13.65 15.54 6.87
CA MET A 158 -13.10 16.40 5.83
C MET A 158 -11.79 17.07 6.24
N LYS A 159 -11.66 17.51 7.50
CA LYS A 159 -10.40 18.02 8.05
C LYS A 159 -9.29 16.97 8.01
N TYR A 160 -9.57 15.72 8.43
CA TYR A 160 -8.60 14.63 8.31
C TYR A 160 -8.18 14.41 6.86
N ARG A 161 -9.12 14.33 5.93
CA ARG A 161 -8.83 14.16 4.51
C ARG A 161 -7.92 15.27 3.97
N SER A 162 -8.24 16.52 4.27
CA SER A 162 -7.44 17.67 3.84
C SER A 162 -6.03 17.65 4.44
N PHE A 163 -5.90 17.34 5.73
CA PHE A 163 -4.62 17.23 6.42
C PHE A 163 -3.75 16.12 5.83
N PHE A 164 -4.31 14.91 5.70
CA PHE A 164 -3.56 13.77 5.14
C PHE A 164 -3.28 13.96 3.65
N GLN A 165 -4.10 14.68 2.89
CA GLN A 165 -3.78 15.00 1.50
C GLN A 165 -2.48 15.82 1.40
N GLN A 166 -2.35 16.87 2.21
CA GLN A 166 -1.14 17.70 2.24
C GLN A 166 0.08 16.90 2.72
N LEU A 167 -0.09 16.04 3.73
CA LEU A 167 0.96 15.17 4.24
C LEU A 167 1.50 14.22 3.16
N ILE A 168 0.61 13.52 2.45
CA ILE A 168 1.00 12.56 1.42
C ILE A 168 1.57 13.22 0.18
N ASP A 169 1.06 14.39 -0.22
CA ASP A 169 1.59 15.12 -1.37
C ASP A 169 3.06 15.50 -1.13
N GLU A 170 3.39 16.02 0.05
CA GLU A 170 4.78 16.35 0.41
C GLU A 170 5.66 15.10 0.55
N LEU A 171 5.15 14.04 1.20
CA LEU A 171 5.87 12.77 1.32
C LEU A 171 6.14 12.12 -0.04
N ARG A 172 5.23 12.25 -1.02
CA ARG A 172 5.38 11.71 -2.37
C ARG A 172 6.32 12.57 -3.22
N GLU A 173 6.06 13.87 -3.30
CA GLU A 173 6.71 14.75 -4.28
C GLU A 173 8.13 15.16 -3.86
N VAL A 174 8.34 15.36 -2.56
CA VAL A 174 9.63 15.83 -2.04
C VAL A 174 10.50 14.67 -1.54
N HIS A 175 9.88 13.70 -0.84
CA HIS A 175 10.63 12.67 -0.12
C HIS A 175 10.59 11.29 -0.77
N HIS A 176 9.76 11.08 -1.80
CA HIS A 176 9.57 9.77 -2.46
C HIS A 176 9.32 8.63 -1.46
N PHE A 177 8.60 8.97 -0.39
CA PHE A 177 8.33 8.08 0.73
C PHE A 177 7.19 7.11 0.43
N THR A 178 6.17 7.57 -0.30
CA THR A 178 4.94 6.84 -0.62
C THR A 178 4.52 7.09 -2.07
N ASN A 179 3.76 6.17 -2.65
CA ASN A 179 3.09 6.32 -3.95
C ASN A 179 1.63 6.79 -3.82
N ALA A 180 1.12 6.89 -2.60
CA ALA A 180 -0.25 7.29 -2.34
C ALA A 180 -0.57 8.66 -2.95
N LYS A 181 -1.75 8.79 -3.55
CA LYS A 181 -2.21 10.02 -4.21
C LYS A 181 -3.41 10.65 -3.49
N ILE A 182 -4.10 9.93 -2.60
CA ILE A 182 -5.39 10.34 -2.05
C ILE A 182 -5.37 10.27 -0.53
N GLY A 183 -5.69 11.39 0.12
CA GLY A 183 -5.92 11.47 1.56
C GLY A 183 -7.25 10.82 1.95
N GLN A 184 -7.28 10.12 3.08
CA GLN A 184 -8.48 9.44 3.60
C GLN A 184 -9.21 10.30 4.64
N PRO A 185 -10.55 10.21 4.73
CA PRO A 185 -11.34 10.88 5.76
C PRO A 185 -11.32 10.10 7.08
N ALA A 186 -10.14 9.71 7.54
CA ALA A 186 -9.90 8.93 8.75
C ALA A 186 -8.85 9.60 9.63
N SER A 187 -8.90 9.32 10.94
CA SER A 187 -7.95 9.90 11.91
C SER A 187 -6.53 9.34 11.80
N TYR A 188 -6.27 8.44 10.87
CA TYR A 188 -4.99 7.77 10.67
C TYR A 188 -4.69 7.58 9.18
N TYR A 189 -3.42 7.39 8.88
CA TYR A 189 -2.92 6.99 7.56
C TYR A 189 -1.72 6.07 7.71
N PHE A 190 -1.75 4.95 6.99
CA PHE A 190 -0.65 3.99 6.95
C PHE A 190 0.10 4.04 5.62
N PHE A 191 1.41 3.83 5.71
CA PHE A 191 2.34 3.79 4.59
C PHE A 191 3.09 2.46 4.58
N SER A 192 3.48 2.00 3.40
CA SER A 192 4.22 0.77 3.22
C SER A 192 5.59 0.81 3.90
N SER A 193 5.93 -0.27 4.59
CA SER A 193 7.30 -0.57 5.04
C SER A 193 8.07 -1.43 4.04
N GLY A 194 7.38 -1.95 3.01
CA GLY A 194 7.85 -3.02 2.13
C GLY A 194 7.46 -4.43 2.60
N HIS A 195 6.70 -4.54 3.70
CA HIS A 195 6.25 -5.80 4.29
C HIS A 195 4.78 -5.71 4.67
N SER A 196 3.96 -6.68 4.23
CA SER A 196 2.50 -6.67 4.41
C SER A 196 2.02 -6.62 5.86
N ASP A 197 2.83 -7.08 6.79
CA ASP A 197 2.49 -7.18 8.21
C ASP A 197 3.11 -6.05 9.05
N ILE A 198 3.82 -5.10 8.42
CA ILE A 198 4.47 -3.95 9.09
C ILE A 198 4.17 -2.67 8.31
N LYS A 199 3.73 -1.64 9.01
CA LYS A 199 3.39 -0.35 8.40
C LYS A 199 3.95 0.81 9.19
N TYR A 200 4.31 1.88 8.49
CA TYR A 200 4.54 3.17 9.14
C TYR A 200 3.21 3.90 9.24
N GLY A 201 2.82 4.30 10.44
CA GLY A 201 1.55 4.95 10.71
C GLY A 201 1.70 6.41 11.12
N SER A 202 0.73 7.22 10.73
CA SER A 202 0.52 8.56 11.27
C SER A 202 -0.94 8.69 11.70
N SER A 203 -1.21 9.23 12.89
CA SER A 203 -2.56 9.30 13.41
C SER A 203 -2.79 10.45 14.39
N PHE A 204 -4.04 10.87 14.47
CA PHE A 204 -4.55 11.66 15.60
C PHE A 204 -5.28 10.71 16.55
N VAL A 205 -4.84 10.65 17.79
CA VAL A 205 -5.35 9.72 18.80
C VAL A 205 -6.05 10.43 19.95
N GLN A 206 -6.68 9.66 20.84
CA GLN A 206 -7.34 10.21 22.02
C GLN A 206 -6.38 11.03 22.89
N GLY A 207 -6.91 12.01 23.62
CA GLY A 207 -6.13 12.90 24.47
C GLY A 207 -5.44 14.04 23.72
N ASN A 208 -5.95 14.41 22.53
CA ASN A 208 -5.37 15.46 21.68
C ASN A 208 -3.88 15.24 21.41
N LYS A 209 -3.55 14.05 20.94
CA LYS A 209 -2.18 13.69 20.57
C LYS A 209 -2.11 13.32 19.09
N ALA A 210 -1.01 13.70 18.46
CA ALA A 210 -0.56 13.19 17.17
C ALA A 210 0.49 12.09 17.40
N ARG A 211 0.45 11.01 16.61
CA ARG A 211 1.31 9.83 16.75
C ARG A 211 1.93 9.43 15.43
N ILE A 212 3.20 9.05 15.49
CA ILE A 212 3.88 8.27 14.45
C ILE A 212 4.21 6.92 15.05
N GLU A 213 4.02 5.85 14.27
CA GLU A 213 4.22 4.49 14.75
C GLU A 213 4.80 3.55 13.70
N LEU A 214 5.54 2.56 14.15
CA LEU A 214 5.73 1.29 13.46
C LEU A 214 4.63 0.35 13.97
N ASN A 215 3.70 -0.01 13.12
CA ASN A 215 2.62 -0.94 13.41
C ASN A 215 3.01 -2.34 12.92
N ILE A 216 2.95 -3.33 13.81
CA ILE A 216 3.28 -4.74 13.56
C ILE A 216 1.98 -5.53 13.67
N ASP A 217 1.39 -5.95 12.54
CA ASP A 217 0.02 -6.48 12.42
C ASP A 217 -0.06 -7.80 11.64
N GLY A 218 0.87 -8.71 11.91
CA GLY A 218 0.84 -10.10 11.45
C GLY A 218 0.04 -11.02 12.39
N ASP A 219 0.37 -12.30 12.43
CA ASP A 219 -0.17 -13.18 13.47
C ASP A 219 0.45 -12.89 14.84
N LYS A 220 -0.27 -13.27 15.90
CA LYS A 220 0.07 -12.89 17.28
C LYS A 220 1.45 -13.40 17.73
N GLU A 221 1.81 -14.63 17.36
CA GLU A 221 3.07 -15.25 17.75
C GLU A 221 4.24 -14.53 17.06
N TRP A 222 4.09 -14.28 15.77
CA TRP A 222 5.07 -13.53 14.99
C TRP A 222 5.22 -12.08 15.47
N ASN A 223 4.11 -11.38 15.76
CA ASN A 223 4.14 -10.01 16.30
C ASN A 223 4.93 -9.94 17.60
N ASN A 224 4.71 -10.91 18.51
CA ASN A 224 5.41 -10.95 19.78
C ASN A 224 6.90 -11.27 19.60
N ASN A 225 7.23 -12.20 18.71
CA ASN A 225 8.61 -12.52 18.40
C ASN A 225 9.37 -11.31 17.82
N LEU A 226 8.76 -10.61 16.84
CA LEU A 226 9.38 -9.45 16.22
C LEU A 226 9.60 -8.31 17.21
N ILE A 227 8.60 -7.99 18.05
CA ILE A 227 8.77 -6.90 19.02
C ILE A 227 9.80 -7.25 20.10
N GLU A 228 9.91 -8.54 20.50
CA GLU A 228 10.94 -9.01 21.42
C GLU A 228 12.33 -8.83 20.84
N GLN A 229 12.54 -9.18 19.58
CA GLN A 229 13.82 -8.97 18.93
C GLN A 229 14.19 -7.49 18.82
N LEU A 230 13.22 -6.63 18.52
CA LEU A 230 13.41 -5.17 18.50
C LEU A 230 13.71 -4.62 19.90
N GLU A 231 13.09 -5.16 20.95
CA GLU A 231 13.38 -4.78 22.34
C GLU A 231 14.80 -5.16 22.79
N MET A 232 15.40 -6.21 22.25
CA MET A 232 16.80 -6.56 22.55
C MET A 232 17.78 -5.45 22.12
N ILE A 233 17.43 -4.69 21.08
CA ILE A 233 18.22 -3.54 20.57
C ILE A 233 17.56 -2.19 20.89
N ARG A 234 16.65 -2.17 21.85
CA ARG A 234 15.87 -0.98 22.23
C ARG A 234 16.73 0.23 22.51
N SER A 235 17.79 0.07 23.30
CA SER A 235 18.67 1.18 23.68
C SER A 235 19.35 1.83 22.47
N GLU A 236 19.70 1.05 21.44
CA GLU A 236 20.29 1.56 20.21
C GLU A 236 19.23 2.37 19.43
N ILE A 237 18.02 1.84 19.31
CA ILE A 237 16.90 2.50 18.64
C ILE A 237 16.56 3.83 19.34
N GLU A 238 16.41 3.84 20.65
CA GLU A 238 16.06 5.04 21.41
C GLU A 238 17.12 6.14 21.31
N VAL A 239 18.42 5.78 21.27
CA VAL A 239 19.52 6.73 21.04
C VAL A 239 19.38 7.39 19.65
N GLU A 240 19.04 6.62 18.63
CA GLU A 240 18.88 7.17 17.27
C GLU A 240 17.69 8.13 17.15
N PHE A 241 16.59 7.87 17.89
CA PHE A 241 15.41 8.75 17.86
C PHE A 241 15.65 10.08 18.56
N ASN A 242 16.44 10.09 19.62
CA ASN A 242 16.64 11.26 20.49
C ASN A 242 15.30 11.86 21.02
N GLU A 243 14.27 11.04 21.13
CA GLU A 243 12.93 11.34 21.65
C GLU A 243 12.43 10.15 22.46
N THR A 244 11.41 10.35 23.30
CA THR A 244 10.80 9.24 24.05
C THR A 244 10.02 8.33 23.11
N VAL A 245 10.42 7.07 23.05
CA VAL A 245 9.77 6.02 22.26
C VAL A 245 8.91 5.18 23.19
N GLU A 246 7.63 5.03 22.84
CA GLU A 246 6.68 4.15 23.54
C GLU A 246 6.66 2.78 22.84
N TRP A 247 6.77 1.72 23.66
CA TRP A 247 6.76 0.33 23.22
C TRP A 247 5.51 -0.35 23.76
N GLU A 248 4.60 -0.75 22.89
CA GLU A 248 3.30 -1.27 23.30
C GLU A 248 3.11 -2.70 22.76
N ARG A 249 3.14 -3.65 23.68
CA ARG A 249 2.64 -5.00 23.45
C ARG A 249 1.16 -5.02 23.79
N LEU A 250 0.32 -5.06 22.77
CA LEU A 250 -1.13 -4.97 22.95
C LEU A 250 -1.74 -6.35 23.11
N ASP A 251 -1.65 -6.93 24.30
CA ASP A 251 -2.15 -8.28 24.61
C ASP A 251 -3.62 -8.54 24.24
N HIS A 252 -4.42 -7.48 24.22
CA HIS A 252 -5.85 -7.53 23.86
C HIS A 252 -6.15 -7.01 22.46
N ALA A 253 -5.15 -6.57 21.68
CA ALA A 253 -5.28 -6.17 20.30
C ALA A 253 -4.49 -7.12 19.37
N ARG A 254 -4.79 -7.05 18.09
CA ARG A 254 -4.12 -7.86 17.07
C ARG A 254 -2.68 -7.41 16.83
N SER A 255 -2.41 -6.10 16.92
CA SER A 255 -1.13 -5.51 16.53
C SER A 255 -0.30 -5.05 17.73
N ASN A 256 1.03 -5.14 17.61
CA ASN A 256 2.00 -4.47 18.48
C ASN A 256 2.48 -3.18 17.84
N ARG A 257 3.01 -2.23 18.61
CA ARG A 257 3.52 -0.98 18.05
C ARG A 257 4.72 -0.39 18.80
N ILE A 258 5.52 0.36 18.05
CA ILE A 258 6.55 1.25 18.58
C ILE A 258 6.18 2.66 18.12
N SER A 259 6.06 3.62 19.01
CA SER A 259 5.51 4.92 18.66
C SER A 259 6.17 6.10 19.36
N ILE A 260 6.01 7.27 18.77
CA ILE A 260 6.29 8.56 19.37
C ILE A 260 5.04 9.43 19.33
N LEU A 261 4.87 10.26 20.33
CA LEU A 261 3.69 11.12 20.45
C LEU A 261 4.08 12.57 20.70
N ARG A 262 3.24 13.47 20.19
CA ARG A 262 3.26 14.89 20.57
C ARG A 262 1.84 15.38 20.84
N SER A 263 1.71 16.50 21.59
CA SER A 263 0.43 17.19 21.72
C SER A 263 -0.02 17.75 20.37
N GLY A 264 -1.30 17.64 20.06
CA GLY A 264 -1.91 18.17 18.84
C GLY A 264 -3.22 17.46 18.48
N SER A 265 -4.11 18.18 17.82
CA SER A 265 -5.44 17.70 17.43
C SER A 265 -5.75 18.17 16.01
N ILE A 266 -6.62 17.44 15.30
CA ILE A 266 -7.15 17.90 14.01
C ILE A 266 -7.98 19.20 14.14
N GLU A 267 -8.40 19.53 15.36
CA GLU A 267 -9.13 20.77 15.66
C GLU A 267 -8.20 21.94 16.04
N SER A 268 -6.88 21.74 16.00
CA SER A 268 -5.89 22.79 16.20
C SER A 268 -5.97 23.87 15.11
N SER A 269 -5.34 25.02 15.35
CA SER A 269 -5.22 26.09 14.34
C SER A 269 -4.41 25.63 13.11
N GLU A 270 -4.57 26.31 11.99
CA GLU A 270 -3.85 25.98 10.75
C GLU A 270 -2.33 25.98 10.95
N ASN A 271 -1.77 26.95 11.67
CA ASN A 271 -0.34 27.01 11.98
C ASN A 271 0.11 25.79 12.82
N GLU A 272 -0.69 25.38 13.80
CA GLU A 272 -0.38 24.19 14.60
C GLU A 272 -0.51 22.90 13.77
N LEU A 273 -1.47 22.84 12.84
CA LEU A 273 -1.60 21.71 11.92
C LEU A 273 -0.40 21.62 10.97
N ASP A 274 0.12 22.74 10.50
CA ASP A 274 1.36 22.78 9.71
C ASP A 274 2.56 22.30 10.53
N ASP A 275 2.70 22.74 11.77
CA ASP A 275 3.76 22.25 12.68
C ASP A 275 3.62 20.74 12.96
N ILE A 276 2.38 20.23 13.11
CA ILE A 276 2.12 18.79 13.26
C ILE A 276 2.52 18.04 11.99
N ARG A 277 2.18 18.56 10.82
CA ARG A 277 2.53 17.95 9.54
C ARG A 277 4.04 17.83 9.36
N VAL A 278 4.78 18.93 9.59
CA VAL A 278 6.26 18.94 9.53
C VAL A 278 6.85 17.93 10.51
N TRP A 279 6.33 17.86 11.73
CA TRP A 279 6.74 16.87 12.73
C TRP A 279 6.45 15.44 12.27
N MET A 280 5.26 15.18 11.69
CA MET A 280 4.91 13.86 11.17
C MET A 280 5.84 13.42 10.04
N ILE A 281 6.14 14.31 9.08
CA ILE A 281 7.05 14.04 7.97
C ILE A 281 8.44 13.68 8.50
N LYS A 282 9.02 14.54 9.34
CA LYS A 282 10.33 14.32 9.94
C LYS A 282 10.41 12.95 10.60
N ASN A 283 9.40 12.59 11.36
CA ASN A 283 9.41 11.37 12.15
C ASN A 283 9.06 10.12 11.33
N LEU A 284 8.21 10.20 10.30
CA LEU A 284 8.03 9.11 9.34
C LEU A 284 9.32 8.76 8.60
N LEU A 285 10.07 9.78 8.16
CA LEU A 285 11.39 9.60 7.54
C LEU A 285 12.36 8.94 8.52
N LYS A 286 12.37 9.39 9.77
CA LYS A 286 13.21 8.83 10.82
C LYS A 286 12.85 7.38 11.14
N PHE A 287 11.56 7.05 11.23
CA PHE A 287 11.12 5.65 11.41
C PHE A 287 11.61 4.76 10.29
N LYS A 288 11.49 5.22 9.04
CA LYS A 288 12.00 4.47 7.88
C LYS A 288 13.52 4.30 7.94
N GLU A 289 14.26 5.36 8.26
CA GLU A 289 15.72 5.33 8.40
C GLU A 289 16.17 4.30 9.45
N VAL A 290 15.50 4.28 10.60
CA VAL A 290 15.87 3.42 11.73
C VAL A 290 15.44 1.97 11.50
N PHE A 291 14.21 1.73 11.03
CA PHE A 291 13.63 0.39 10.98
C PHE A 291 13.88 -0.33 9.65
N ALA A 292 13.87 0.35 8.50
CA ALA A 292 13.99 -0.33 7.21
C ALA A 292 15.28 -1.18 7.05
N PRO A 293 16.45 -0.77 7.57
CA PRO A 293 17.65 -1.62 7.49
C PRO A 293 17.59 -2.87 8.39
N ARG A 294 16.80 -2.82 9.47
CA ARG A 294 16.72 -3.85 10.50
C ARG A 294 15.70 -4.95 10.19
N LEU A 295 14.56 -4.54 9.59
CA LEU A 295 13.42 -5.44 9.35
C LEU A 295 13.78 -6.68 8.51
N PRO A 296 14.54 -6.61 7.39
CA PRO A 296 14.84 -7.79 6.57
C PRO A 296 15.61 -8.87 7.29
N GLU A 297 16.47 -8.54 8.25
CA GLU A 297 17.24 -9.51 9.04
C GLU A 297 16.38 -10.17 10.11
N LEU A 298 15.54 -9.37 10.79
CA LEU A 298 14.65 -9.86 11.84
C LEU A 298 13.52 -10.73 11.28
N MET A 299 13.12 -10.51 10.03
CA MET A 299 12.05 -11.26 9.38
C MET A 299 12.48 -12.58 8.76
N LYS A 300 13.75 -12.82 8.49
CA LYS A 300 14.26 -14.10 7.96
C LYS A 300 13.96 -15.31 8.86
N GLN A 301 13.60 -15.08 10.10
CA GLN A 301 13.25 -16.13 11.06
C GLN A 301 11.78 -16.61 10.94
N LYS A 302 10.95 -16.02 10.07
CA LYS A 302 9.56 -16.46 9.82
C LYS A 302 9.48 -17.75 8.99
N ASP A 303 10.51 -18.05 8.18
CA ASP A 303 10.52 -19.15 7.20
C ASP A 303 11.29 -20.40 7.70
N GLN A 304 11.66 -20.45 8.97
CA GLN A 304 12.25 -21.63 9.62
C GLN A 304 11.30 -22.24 10.66
#